data_61c4a694fb59a5b82ff845c2ed9424ac
#
_entry.id   61c4a694fb59a5b82ff845c2ed9424ac
#
_cell.length_a   1.000
_cell.length_b   1.000
_cell.length_c   1.000
_cell.angle_alpha   90.00
_cell.angle_beta   90.00
_cell.angle_gamma   90.00
#
_symmetry.space_group_name_H-M   'P 1'
#
loop_
_entity.id
_entity.type
_entity.pdbx_description
1 polymer ?
#
loop_
_entity_poly.entity_id
_entity_poly.type
_entity_poly.pdbx_seq_one_letter_code
_entity_poly.pdbx_strand_id
1 'polypeptide(L)'
;MEYRNPFKPTAGKMPPVLVGRDKVVNDFVEGLYEGEGAPGRLMRITGPRGSGKTVLLSELAKIAEDQGWLVVNAAGSDELVESLSRKLKRAPFFNEMRLKAQVPFASIEAQHLSASPDDFESLLGLATGEMSKRGKGLLITIDEVQDAPMDAIRIIASAVQFMIRDEQNIALVFAGITTGVLDILNGKSLTFLRR
;
A
#
# COMPACT_ATOMS: atom_id res chain seq x y z
N MET A 1 36.56 22.90 7.50
CA MET A 1 35.58 21.98 6.93
C MET A 1 34.23 22.38 7.50
N GLU A 2 33.36 22.89 6.66
CA GLU A 2 31.99 23.28 7.07
C GLU A 2 31.17 22.01 7.27
N TYR A 3 30.72 21.77 8.50
CA TYR A 3 29.87 20.64 8.84
C TYR A 3 28.48 20.89 8.26
N ARG A 4 28.24 20.38 7.06
CA ARG A 4 26.93 20.46 6.44
C ARG A 4 26.01 19.45 7.12
N ASN A 5 25.02 19.92 7.88
CA ASN A 5 24.03 19.05 8.50
C ASN A 5 23.34 18.19 7.43
N PRO A 6 23.49 16.85 7.43
CA PRO A 6 22.88 15.98 6.43
C PRO A 6 21.36 15.86 6.61
N PHE A 7 20.83 16.25 7.78
CA PHE A 7 19.40 16.17 8.05
C PHE A 7 18.69 17.41 7.53
N LYS A 8 17.85 17.22 6.53
CA LYS A 8 16.95 18.26 6.02
C LYS A 8 15.61 18.14 6.74
N PRO A 9 15.18 19.11 7.56
CA PRO A 9 13.93 19.07 8.32
C PRO A 9 12.72 19.32 7.42
N THR A 10 12.52 18.47 6.42
CA THR A 10 11.39 18.56 5.50
C THR A 10 10.65 17.23 5.58
N ALA A 11 9.36 17.27 5.90
CA ALA A 11 8.52 16.08 5.98
C ALA A 11 8.59 15.27 4.67
N GLY A 12 8.79 13.96 4.79
CA GLY A 12 8.82 13.03 3.66
C GLY A 12 10.11 13.01 2.82
N LYS A 13 11.13 13.84 3.13
CA LYS A 13 12.43 13.70 2.45
C LYS A 13 13.28 12.63 3.11
N MET A 14 13.83 11.75 2.27
CA MET A 14 14.77 10.71 2.70
C MET A 14 16.02 11.33 3.31
N PRO A 15 16.39 10.95 4.55
CA PRO A 15 17.72 11.23 5.08
C PRO A 15 18.76 10.38 4.30
N PRO A 16 20.01 10.84 4.24
CA PRO A 16 21.08 10.09 3.56
C PRO A 16 21.39 8.72 4.21
N VAL A 17 20.96 8.50 5.46
CA VAL A 17 21.10 7.22 6.19
C VAL A 17 19.90 6.99 7.09
N LEU A 18 19.26 5.82 6.96
CA LEU A 18 18.22 5.32 7.87
C LEU A 18 18.90 4.43 8.91
N VAL A 19 19.18 4.98 10.09
CA VAL A 19 19.85 4.24 11.16
C VAL A 19 18.84 3.39 11.94
N GLY A 20 19.15 2.11 12.17
CA GLY A 20 18.40 1.23 13.08
C GLY A 20 17.13 0.63 12.49
N ARG A 21 16.96 0.64 11.16
CA ARG A 21 15.77 0.08 10.47
C ARG A 21 16.08 -1.05 9.50
N ASP A 22 17.36 -1.44 9.43
CA ASP A 22 17.84 -2.47 8.51
C ASP A 22 17.03 -3.76 8.61
N LYS A 23 16.66 -4.16 9.83
CA LYS A 23 15.83 -5.36 10.03
C LYS A 23 14.46 -5.24 9.34
N VAL A 24 13.76 -4.12 9.50
CA VAL A 24 12.42 -3.91 8.90
C VAL A 24 12.53 -3.89 7.38
N VAL A 25 13.56 -3.25 6.84
CA VAL A 25 13.83 -3.21 5.41
C VAL A 25 14.16 -4.61 4.89
N ASN A 26 15.00 -5.36 5.59
CA ASN A 26 15.37 -6.71 5.21
C ASN A 26 14.16 -7.67 5.26
N ASP A 27 13.37 -7.63 6.34
CA ASP A 27 12.15 -8.44 6.46
C ASP A 27 11.17 -8.15 5.30
N PHE A 28 11.06 -6.88 4.88
CA PHE A 28 10.25 -6.49 3.73
C PHE A 28 10.82 -7.03 2.41
N VAL A 29 12.12 -6.85 2.18
CA VAL A 29 12.80 -7.33 0.97
C VAL A 29 12.67 -8.85 0.86
N GLU A 30 12.94 -9.58 1.94
CA GLU A 30 12.75 -11.04 2.00
C GLU A 30 11.31 -11.39 1.64
N GLY A 31 10.32 -10.68 2.21
CA GLY A 31 8.91 -10.89 1.90
C GLY A 31 8.55 -10.70 0.43
N LEU A 32 9.19 -9.78 -0.27
CA LEU A 32 8.98 -9.61 -1.71
C LEU A 32 9.51 -10.80 -2.52
N TYR A 33 10.61 -11.45 -2.07
CA TYR A 33 11.24 -12.59 -2.75
C TYR A 33 10.61 -13.94 -2.38
N GLU A 34 10.21 -14.14 -1.12
CA GLU A 34 9.70 -15.44 -0.63
C GLU A 34 8.35 -15.84 -1.24
N GLY A 35 7.65 -14.90 -1.84
CA GLY A 35 6.38 -15.17 -2.51
C GLY A 35 5.15 -14.88 -1.64
N GLU A 36 4.04 -15.45 -2.03
CA GLU A 36 2.72 -15.16 -1.49
C GLU A 36 2.59 -15.59 -0.03
N GLY A 37 1.95 -14.72 0.77
CA GLY A 37 1.74 -14.99 2.20
C GLY A 37 2.97 -14.81 3.10
N ALA A 38 4.12 -14.38 2.56
CA ALA A 38 5.31 -14.11 3.37
C ALA A 38 5.04 -13.01 4.41
N PRO A 39 5.54 -13.16 5.66
CA PRO A 39 5.29 -12.19 6.74
C PRO A 39 5.68 -10.76 6.40
N GLY A 40 6.77 -10.57 5.64
CA GLY A 40 7.24 -9.25 5.20
C GLY A 40 6.33 -8.51 4.23
N ARG A 41 5.27 -9.14 3.71
CA ARG A 41 4.30 -8.51 2.81
C ARG A 41 3.13 -7.82 3.52
N LEU A 42 2.89 -8.16 4.78
CA LEU A 42 1.87 -7.54 5.61
C LEU A 42 2.55 -6.91 6.82
N MET A 43 2.84 -5.61 6.73
CA MET A 43 3.62 -4.93 7.75
C MET A 43 2.86 -3.77 8.39
N ARG A 44 3.11 -3.58 9.67
CA ARG A 44 2.65 -2.42 10.43
C ARG A 44 3.84 -1.67 11.01
N ILE A 45 3.87 -0.37 10.81
CA ILE A 45 4.89 0.51 11.35
C ILE A 45 4.25 1.40 12.41
N THR A 46 4.63 1.22 13.66
CA THR A 46 4.07 2.00 14.78
C THR A 46 5.14 2.82 15.46
N GLY A 47 4.76 3.97 15.96
CA GLY A 47 5.66 4.83 16.71
C GLY A 47 5.11 6.25 16.92
N PRO A 48 5.73 7.04 17.79
CA PRO A 48 5.30 8.41 18.04
C PRO A 48 5.43 9.28 16.78
N ARG A 49 4.80 10.47 16.82
CA ARG A 49 4.98 11.46 15.74
C ARG A 49 6.45 11.85 15.65
N GLY A 50 6.94 12.09 14.45
CA GLY A 50 8.34 12.43 14.21
C GLY A 50 9.32 11.24 14.23
N SER A 51 8.89 10.01 14.50
CA SER A 51 9.76 8.83 14.52
C SER A 51 10.20 8.37 13.13
N GLY A 52 9.84 9.09 12.06
CA GLY A 52 10.25 8.82 10.68
C GLY A 52 9.49 7.68 10.01
N LYS A 53 8.24 7.39 10.39
CA LYS A 53 7.37 6.37 9.76
C LYS A 53 7.17 6.63 8.27
N THR A 54 6.82 7.87 7.91
CA THR A 54 6.65 8.32 6.52
C THR A 54 7.90 8.09 5.67
N VAL A 55 9.07 8.35 6.24
CA VAL A 55 10.35 8.14 5.56
C VAL A 55 10.59 6.64 5.31
N LEU A 56 10.28 5.79 6.29
CA LEU A 56 10.40 4.35 6.14
C LEU A 56 9.40 3.81 5.10
N LEU A 57 8.14 4.27 5.10
CA LEU A 57 7.17 3.92 4.05
C LEU A 57 7.68 4.29 2.66
N SER A 58 8.28 5.49 2.51
CA SER A 58 8.84 5.95 1.24
C SER A 58 10.03 5.09 0.79
N GLU A 59 10.85 4.61 1.73
CA GLU A 59 11.96 3.68 1.44
C GLU A 59 11.43 2.33 0.94
N LEU A 60 10.47 1.74 1.65
CA LEU A 60 9.87 0.46 1.25
C LEU A 60 9.17 0.58 -0.11
N ALA A 61 8.45 1.69 -0.35
CA ALA A 61 7.83 2.00 -1.62
C ALA A 61 8.86 2.03 -2.75
N LYS A 62 9.97 2.75 -2.55
CA LYS A 62 11.04 2.85 -3.54
C LYS A 62 11.69 1.49 -3.82
N ILE A 63 11.95 0.69 -2.80
CA ILE A 63 12.49 -0.67 -2.96
C ILE A 63 11.57 -1.52 -3.84
N ALA A 64 10.26 -1.47 -3.61
CA ALA A 64 9.28 -2.20 -4.42
C ALA A 64 9.25 -1.68 -5.86
N GLU A 65 9.27 -0.35 -6.08
CA GLU A 65 9.34 0.27 -7.40
C GLU A 65 10.61 -0.15 -8.16
N ASP A 66 11.76 -0.13 -7.51
CA ASP A 66 13.05 -0.53 -8.09
C ASP A 66 13.04 -2.02 -8.51
N GLN A 67 12.20 -2.85 -7.87
CA GLN A 67 11.95 -4.24 -8.26
C GLN A 67 10.85 -4.39 -9.31
N GLY A 68 10.26 -3.30 -9.78
CA GLY A 68 9.21 -3.27 -10.79
C GLY A 68 7.81 -3.59 -10.28
N TRP A 69 7.58 -3.49 -8.97
CA TRP A 69 6.25 -3.60 -8.38
C TRP A 69 5.43 -2.34 -8.66
N LEU A 70 4.12 -2.52 -8.80
CA LEU A 70 3.21 -1.37 -8.79
C LEU A 70 3.04 -0.88 -7.35
N VAL A 71 3.32 0.40 -7.10
CA VAL A 71 3.18 0.98 -5.78
C VAL A 71 2.04 1.99 -5.75
N VAL A 72 1.16 1.85 -4.78
CA VAL A 72 0.03 2.76 -4.54
C VAL A 72 0.12 3.29 -3.11
N ASN A 73 0.53 4.55 -2.97
CA ASN A 73 0.69 5.21 -1.67
C ASN A 73 -0.55 6.03 -1.34
N ALA A 74 -1.04 5.98 -0.10
CA ALA A 74 -2.13 6.82 0.40
C ALA A 74 -1.84 7.32 1.82
N ALA A 75 -2.58 8.33 2.25
CA ALA A 75 -2.66 8.74 3.65
C ALA A 75 -4.06 8.40 4.19
N GLY A 76 -4.15 8.16 5.50
CA GLY A 76 -5.42 7.99 6.18
C GLY A 76 -6.30 9.22 5.99
N SER A 77 -7.52 9.02 5.53
CA SER A 77 -8.52 10.06 5.31
C SER A 77 -9.89 9.44 5.09
N ASP A 78 -10.94 10.25 5.14
CA ASP A 78 -12.31 9.80 4.83
C ASP A 78 -12.44 9.26 3.41
N GLU A 79 -11.61 9.74 2.47
CA GLU A 79 -11.60 9.33 1.07
C GLU A 79 -10.50 8.29 0.76
N LEU A 80 -10.06 7.48 1.73
CA LEU A 80 -8.94 6.56 1.55
C LEU A 80 -9.19 5.56 0.42
N VAL A 81 -10.35 4.90 0.40
CA VAL A 81 -10.71 3.88 -0.61
C VAL A 81 -10.80 4.51 -1.99
N GLU A 82 -11.44 5.67 -2.11
CA GLU A 82 -11.55 6.44 -3.34
C GLU A 82 -10.19 6.89 -3.86
N SER A 83 -9.32 7.34 -2.96
CA SER A 83 -7.95 7.76 -3.28
C SER A 83 -7.14 6.60 -3.86
N LEU A 84 -7.19 5.42 -3.22
CA LEU A 84 -6.54 4.22 -3.72
C LEU A 84 -7.13 3.78 -5.07
N SER A 85 -8.45 3.78 -5.21
CA SER A 85 -9.15 3.43 -6.46
C SER A 85 -8.73 4.34 -7.61
N ARG A 86 -8.68 5.66 -7.39
CA ARG A 86 -8.21 6.63 -8.39
C ARG A 86 -6.76 6.38 -8.82
N LYS A 87 -5.89 6.03 -7.87
CA LYS A 87 -4.48 5.76 -8.17
C LYS A 87 -4.31 4.45 -8.92
N LEU A 88 -5.04 3.41 -8.56
CA LEU A 88 -5.08 2.15 -9.30
C LEU A 88 -5.51 2.39 -10.76
N LYS A 89 -6.62 3.12 -10.97
CA LYS A 89 -7.13 3.45 -12.32
C LYS A 89 -6.13 4.24 -13.19
N ARG A 90 -5.17 4.94 -12.58
CA ARG A 90 -4.11 5.69 -13.28
C ARG A 90 -2.89 4.85 -13.63
N ALA A 91 -2.81 3.62 -13.17
CA ALA A 91 -1.67 2.76 -13.50
C ALA A 91 -1.55 2.56 -15.03
N PRO A 92 -0.33 2.55 -15.59
CA PRO A 92 -0.11 2.54 -17.05
C PRO A 92 -0.84 1.41 -17.78
N PHE A 93 -0.93 0.23 -17.18
CA PHE A 93 -1.58 -0.94 -17.81
C PHE A 93 -3.11 -0.76 -17.97
N PHE A 94 -3.77 0.04 -17.14
CA PHE A 94 -5.19 0.35 -17.34
C PHE A 94 -5.42 1.12 -18.65
N ASN A 95 -4.47 1.98 -19.04
CA ASN A 95 -4.53 2.67 -20.33
C ASN A 95 -4.31 1.68 -21.50
N GLU A 96 -3.38 0.75 -21.36
CA GLU A 96 -3.13 -0.31 -22.38
C GLU A 96 -4.34 -1.24 -22.51
N MET A 97 -4.95 -1.63 -21.40
CA MET A 97 -6.15 -2.48 -21.39
C MET A 97 -7.34 -1.77 -22.03
N ARG A 98 -7.50 -0.48 -21.79
CA ARG A 98 -8.49 0.40 -22.42
C ARG A 98 -8.35 0.45 -23.94
N LEU A 99 -7.12 0.60 -24.42
CA LEU A 99 -6.82 0.63 -25.86
C LEU A 99 -7.09 -0.72 -26.53
N LYS A 100 -6.80 -1.82 -25.86
CA LYS A 100 -7.01 -3.18 -26.40
C LYS A 100 -8.48 -3.60 -26.41
N ALA A 101 -9.28 -3.15 -25.45
CA ALA A 101 -10.67 -3.58 -25.29
C ALA A 101 -11.65 -2.88 -26.22
N GLN A 102 -11.27 -1.80 -26.94
CA GLN A 102 -12.16 -0.95 -27.76
C GLN A 102 -13.47 -0.54 -27.07
N VAL A 103 -13.52 -0.62 -25.74
CA VAL A 103 -14.69 -0.28 -24.93
C VAL A 103 -14.59 1.21 -24.54
N PRO A 104 -15.60 2.04 -24.80
CA PRO A 104 -15.61 3.41 -24.35
C PRO A 104 -15.53 3.47 -22.82
N PHE A 105 -14.49 4.08 -22.29
CA PHE A 105 -14.27 4.22 -20.84
C PHE A 105 -15.42 4.93 -20.12
N ALA A 106 -16.20 5.72 -20.83
CA ALA A 106 -17.41 6.35 -20.33
C ALA A 106 -18.43 5.35 -19.75
N SER A 107 -18.48 4.10 -20.24
CA SER A 107 -19.35 3.05 -19.70
C SER A 107 -18.83 2.46 -18.39
N ILE A 108 -17.53 2.58 -18.10
CA ILE A 108 -16.92 2.11 -16.84
C ILE A 108 -16.95 3.24 -15.79
N GLU A 109 -16.70 4.50 -16.21
CA GLU A 109 -16.75 5.65 -15.30
C GLU A 109 -18.17 6.03 -14.85
N ALA A 110 -19.19 5.88 -15.70
CA ALA A 110 -20.55 6.28 -15.39
C ALA A 110 -21.25 5.36 -14.37
N GLN A 111 -20.79 4.12 -14.18
CA GLN A 111 -21.36 3.17 -13.23
C GLN A 111 -20.73 3.19 -11.84
N HIS A 112 -19.57 3.85 -11.63
CA HIS A 112 -18.75 3.65 -10.44
C HIS A 112 -18.27 4.94 -9.76
N LEU A 113 -19.17 5.91 -9.57
CA LEU A 113 -18.87 7.11 -8.75
C LEU A 113 -19.10 6.93 -7.25
N SER A 114 -19.63 5.79 -6.82
CA SER A 114 -19.65 5.38 -5.42
C SER A 114 -18.68 4.22 -5.23
N ALA A 115 -17.61 4.44 -4.44
CA ALA A 115 -16.70 3.38 -4.07
C ALA A 115 -17.45 2.35 -3.21
N SER A 116 -17.95 1.30 -3.86
CA SER A 116 -18.41 0.11 -3.18
C SER A 116 -17.21 -0.81 -2.88
N PRO A 117 -17.27 -1.67 -1.87
CA PRO A 117 -16.25 -2.67 -1.62
C PRO A 117 -15.92 -3.52 -2.85
N ASP A 118 -16.96 -3.86 -3.62
CA ASP A 118 -16.82 -4.66 -4.84
C ASP A 118 -16.01 -3.94 -5.91
N ASP A 119 -16.19 -2.63 -6.07
CA ASP A 119 -15.42 -1.83 -7.03
C ASP A 119 -13.94 -1.80 -6.69
N PHE A 120 -13.59 -1.58 -5.41
CA PHE A 120 -12.20 -1.55 -4.97
C PHE A 120 -11.55 -2.93 -5.09
N GLU A 121 -12.23 -3.99 -4.66
CA GLU A 121 -11.75 -5.37 -4.76
C GLU A 121 -11.53 -5.79 -6.21
N SER A 122 -12.48 -5.48 -7.09
CA SER A 122 -12.37 -5.75 -8.53
C SER A 122 -11.20 -5.01 -9.17
N LEU A 123 -11.02 -3.72 -8.84
CA LEU A 123 -9.88 -2.92 -9.32
C LEU A 123 -8.55 -3.48 -8.82
N LEU A 124 -8.50 -3.88 -7.56
CA LEU A 124 -7.31 -4.45 -6.96
C LEU A 124 -6.97 -5.80 -7.63
N GLY A 125 -7.98 -6.66 -7.85
CA GLY A 125 -7.81 -7.94 -8.54
C GLY A 125 -7.30 -7.78 -9.98
N LEU A 126 -7.83 -6.81 -10.73
CA LEU A 126 -7.32 -6.50 -12.06
C LEU A 126 -5.86 -6.04 -12.03
N ALA A 127 -5.51 -5.17 -11.06
CA ALA A 127 -4.16 -4.64 -10.93
C ALA A 127 -3.15 -5.72 -10.51
N THR A 128 -3.48 -6.53 -9.50
CA THR A 128 -2.62 -7.62 -9.05
C THR A 128 -2.46 -8.70 -10.11
N GLY A 129 -3.55 -9.10 -10.77
CA GLY A 129 -3.52 -10.07 -11.86
C GLY A 129 -2.64 -9.63 -13.02
N GLU A 130 -2.68 -8.34 -13.40
CA GLU A 130 -1.82 -7.80 -14.45
C GLU A 130 -0.34 -7.75 -14.02
N MET A 131 -0.06 -7.42 -12.77
CA MET A 131 1.30 -7.44 -12.22
C MET A 131 1.84 -8.88 -12.12
N SER A 132 1.00 -9.83 -11.70
CA SER A 132 1.37 -11.26 -11.62
C SER A 132 1.77 -11.84 -12.98
N LYS A 133 1.08 -11.47 -14.07
CA LYS A 133 1.46 -11.87 -15.45
C LYS A 133 2.88 -11.40 -15.81
N ARG A 134 3.35 -10.33 -15.20
CA ARG A 134 4.71 -9.78 -15.40
C ARG A 134 5.72 -10.34 -14.40
N GLY A 135 5.32 -11.28 -13.55
CA GLY A 135 6.14 -11.82 -12.46
C GLY A 135 6.44 -10.77 -11.38
N LYS A 136 5.54 -9.80 -11.22
CA LYS A 136 5.65 -8.69 -10.28
C LYS A 136 4.44 -8.66 -9.34
N GLY A 137 4.47 -7.75 -8.37
CA GLY A 137 3.38 -7.59 -7.41
C GLY A 137 2.89 -6.15 -7.30
N LEU A 138 1.95 -5.95 -6.39
CA LEU A 138 1.38 -4.66 -6.04
C LEU A 138 1.61 -4.39 -4.55
N LEU A 139 2.15 -3.22 -4.24
CA LEU A 139 2.31 -2.72 -2.87
C LEU A 139 1.33 -1.58 -2.60
N ILE A 140 0.56 -1.71 -1.54
CA ILE A 140 -0.23 -0.60 -0.97
C ILE A 140 0.50 -0.09 0.27
N THR A 141 0.75 1.21 0.36
CA THR A 141 1.21 1.86 1.59
C THR A 141 0.18 2.86 2.08
N ILE A 142 -0.08 2.87 3.40
CA ILE A 142 -1.00 3.80 4.04
C ILE A 142 -0.27 4.48 5.20
N ASP A 143 -0.07 5.80 5.11
CA ASP A 143 0.47 6.59 6.21
C ASP A 143 -0.66 7.17 7.08
N GLU A 144 -0.37 7.42 8.36
CA GLU A 144 -1.31 7.95 9.36
C GLU A 144 -2.68 7.21 9.33
N VAL A 145 -2.62 5.88 9.32
CA VAL A 145 -3.79 4.99 9.12
C VAL A 145 -4.92 5.25 10.13
N GLN A 146 -4.62 5.78 11.31
CA GLN A 146 -5.62 6.12 12.34
C GLN A 146 -6.55 7.29 11.93
N ASP A 147 -6.18 8.05 10.90
CA ASP A 147 -7.00 9.16 10.39
C ASP A 147 -8.05 8.68 9.36
N ALA A 148 -8.05 7.39 9.05
CA ALA A 148 -9.03 6.78 8.17
C ALA A 148 -10.22 6.17 8.94
N PRO A 149 -11.44 6.19 8.36
CA PRO A 149 -12.58 5.46 8.93
C PRO A 149 -12.30 3.96 9.03
N MET A 150 -12.77 3.34 10.10
CA MET A 150 -12.58 1.90 10.33
C MET A 150 -13.17 1.05 9.18
N ASP A 151 -14.27 1.50 8.58
CA ASP A 151 -14.90 0.77 7.47
C ASP A 151 -14.04 0.83 6.20
N ALA A 152 -13.34 1.94 5.94
CA ALA A 152 -12.36 2.03 4.85
C ALA A 152 -11.21 1.02 5.06
N ILE A 153 -10.71 0.92 6.29
CA ILE A 153 -9.66 -0.06 6.62
C ILE A 153 -10.16 -1.50 6.45
N ARG A 154 -11.41 -1.80 6.84
CA ARG A 154 -12.01 -3.13 6.65
C ARG A 154 -12.15 -3.49 5.18
N ILE A 155 -12.60 -2.57 4.34
CA ILE A 155 -12.71 -2.76 2.89
C ILE A 155 -11.36 -3.12 2.30
N ILE A 156 -10.32 -2.34 2.60
CA ILE A 156 -8.97 -2.56 2.10
C ILE A 156 -8.41 -3.90 2.58
N ALA A 157 -8.53 -4.18 3.88
CA ALA A 157 -8.04 -5.41 4.48
C ALA A 157 -8.74 -6.65 3.90
N SER A 158 -10.07 -6.60 3.71
CA SER A 158 -10.83 -7.70 3.10
C SER A 158 -10.39 -7.95 1.66
N ALA A 159 -10.24 -6.89 0.87
CA ALA A 159 -9.76 -7.00 -0.51
C ALA A 159 -8.33 -7.59 -0.57
N VAL A 160 -7.42 -7.11 0.28
CA VAL A 160 -6.04 -7.66 0.35
C VAL A 160 -6.06 -9.13 0.79
N GLN A 161 -6.88 -9.49 1.77
CA GLN A 161 -7.03 -10.87 2.22
C GLN A 161 -7.57 -11.77 1.11
N PHE A 162 -8.50 -11.27 0.31
CA PHE A 162 -9.02 -11.98 -0.86
C PHE A 162 -7.89 -12.22 -1.88
N MET A 163 -7.10 -11.20 -2.19
CA MET A 163 -5.95 -11.31 -3.10
C MET A 163 -4.93 -12.33 -2.62
N ILE A 164 -4.61 -12.34 -1.31
CA ILE A 164 -3.68 -13.32 -0.72
C ILE A 164 -4.22 -14.75 -0.84
N ARG A 165 -5.52 -14.95 -0.57
CA ARG A 165 -6.17 -16.27 -0.70
C ARG A 165 -6.17 -16.76 -2.15
N ASP A 166 -6.25 -15.83 -3.08
CA ASP A 166 -6.26 -16.08 -4.53
C ASP A 166 -4.84 -16.12 -5.12
N GLU A 167 -3.84 -16.29 -4.25
CA GLU A 167 -2.42 -16.43 -4.60
C GLU A 167 -1.89 -15.26 -5.46
N GLN A 168 -2.43 -14.04 -5.23
CA GLN A 168 -1.98 -12.85 -5.93
C GLN A 168 -0.78 -12.20 -5.24
N ASN A 169 0.12 -11.65 -6.03
CA ASN A 169 1.33 -10.98 -5.58
C ASN A 169 1.01 -9.58 -5.00
N ILE A 170 0.62 -9.53 -3.73
CA ILE A 170 0.25 -8.29 -3.04
C ILE A 170 1.03 -8.10 -1.74
N ALA A 171 1.32 -6.85 -1.41
CA ALA A 171 1.85 -6.42 -0.12
C ALA A 171 1.07 -5.21 0.41
N LEU A 172 0.92 -5.13 1.73
CA LEU A 172 0.29 -4.02 2.43
C LEU A 172 1.17 -3.57 3.58
N VAL A 173 1.57 -2.32 3.58
CA VAL A 173 2.30 -1.69 4.69
C VAL A 173 1.55 -0.46 5.15
N PHE A 174 1.20 -0.39 6.42
CA PHE A 174 0.58 0.79 6.98
C PHE A 174 1.35 1.33 8.18
N ALA A 175 1.31 2.63 8.34
CA ALA A 175 1.97 3.34 9.43
C ALA A 175 0.98 4.21 10.20
N GLY A 176 1.22 4.33 11.51
CA GLY A 176 0.40 5.18 12.36
C GLY A 176 0.93 5.28 13.77
N ILE A 177 0.22 6.02 14.61
CA ILE A 177 0.52 6.08 16.06
C ILE A 177 0.10 4.76 16.71
N THR A 178 0.83 4.36 17.75
CA THR A 178 0.68 3.03 18.38
C THR A 178 -0.76 2.74 18.84
N THR A 179 -1.41 3.70 19.51
CA THR A 179 -2.79 3.58 19.99
C THR A 179 -3.77 3.37 18.83
N GLY A 180 -3.70 4.22 17.81
CA GLY A 180 -4.60 4.12 16.65
C GLY A 180 -4.45 2.81 15.86
N VAL A 181 -3.22 2.32 15.70
CA VAL A 181 -2.97 1.02 15.06
C VAL A 181 -3.49 -0.14 15.90
N LEU A 182 -3.35 -0.08 17.23
CA LEU A 182 -3.89 -1.13 18.10
C LEU A 182 -5.42 -1.17 18.06
N ASP A 183 -6.09 -0.03 17.99
CA ASP A 183 -7.55 0.03 17.86
C ASP A 183 -8.03 -0.61 16.55
N ILE A 184 -7.32 -0.36 15.45
CA ILE A 184 -7.57 -1.00 14.16
C ILE A 184 -7.43 -2.53 14.28
N LEU A 185 -6.35 -3.00 14.89
CA LEU A 185 -6.06 -4.44 15.02
C LEU A 185 -6.99 -5.18 15.97
N ASN A 186 -7.63 -4.49 16.91
CA ASN A 186 -8.61 -5.08 17.82
C ASN A 186 -9.95 -5.39 17.14
N GLY A 187 -10.18 -4.88 15.92
CA GLY A 187 -11.30 -5.26 15.08
C GLY A 187 -11.25 -6.75 14.73
N LYS A 188 -12.38 -7.49 14.90
CA LYS A 188 -12.46 -8.93 14.69
C LYS A 188 -12.06 -9.38 13.27
N SER A 189 -12.26 -8.53 12.27
CA SER A 189 -11.98 -8.80 10.85
C SER A 189 -10.52 -8.57 10.44
N LEU A 190 -9.66 -8.07 11.33
CA LEU A 190 -8.30 -7.65 10.99
C LEU A 190 -7.23 -8.49 11.71
N THR A 191 -7.61 -9.64 12.24
CA THR A 191 -6.70 -10.52 13.00
C THR A 191 -5.53 -11.04 12.18
N PHE A 192 -5.66 -11.15 10.87
CA PHE A 192 -4.58 -11.57 9.98
C PHE A 192 -3.44 -10.52 9.86
N LEU A 193 -3.71 -9.26 10.18
CA LEU A 193 -2.72 -8.18 10.23
C LEU A 193 -1.91 -8.17 11.55
N ARG A 194 -2.20 -9.07 12.50
CA ARG A 194 -1.51 -9.15 13.80
C ARG A 194 -0.20 -9.93 13.77
N ARG A 195 0.09 -10.60 12.66
CA ARG A 195 1.30 -11.41 12.49
C ARG A 195 2.52 -10.57 12.22
#